data_95197745cf81d6523d3ecb91823154e6
#
_entry.id   95197745cf81d6523d3ecb91823154e6
#
_cell.length_a   1.000
_cell.length_b   1.000
_cell.length_c   1.000
_cell.angle_alpha   90.00
_cell.angle_beta   90.00
_cell.angle_gamma   90.00
#
_symmetry.space_group_name_H-M   'P 1'
#
loop_
_entity.id
_entity.type
_entity.pdbx_description
1 polymer ?
#
loop_
_entity_poly.entity_id
_entity_poly.type
_entity_poly.pdbx_seq_one_letter_code
_entity_poly.pdbx_strand_id
1 'polypeptide(L)'
;MNFNIAIIGGGVIGNMIARRLSAYNQKIVLLEKNHDISMETTKANSGIVHAGYDAKEGSMKAKMNVLGASMMEETCMKLHVPYRKTGTLVVAFDKDDEEVIKGLYQRGLSNNVPNMELIDSKKLREIEPHISESATLALYCKEAGIVSPYELSDSAADCAANNGVEYIRDFEVDSIEFTDNKFVIHNNDRKIIADTVINAAGVNSDDIARMIGDDSFTIIPRPGEYALLDKSAGYIVNQVLFMAPTKMGKGVLVAPTTHGNIIVGPSSYDSDVKEAYAIRRDQLQHVFKLAFKSVPNLPINQMITSFAGIRAHSKSDDFIIGPSKKNERFINVAGIASPGLASSPAIAKYVEDLVKQYHNQELIKRDDYDDTLPAPVRINLMANSEKKKLIEKDSAYGRIICRCETVSEGEIRDSIHRPVGARDVDGVKRRTRAGMGRCQGGFCGSKVMAILSEELDTPINEITKFGRDSKIIYERTK
;
A
#
# COMPACT_ATOMS: atom_id res chain seq x y z
N MET A 1 -17.52 -0.30 23.75
CA MET A 1 -16.13 -0.37 24.28
C MET A 1 -15.56 1.04 24.30
N ASN A 2 -14.65 1.34 25.25
CA ASN A 2 -14.09 2.69 25.44
C ASN A 2 -12.59 2.69 25.08
N PHE A 3 -12.17 3.67 24.30
CA PHE A 3 -10.79 3.87 23.85
C PHE A 3 -10.37 5.33 24.04
N ASN A 4 -9.09 5.60 24.05
CA ASN A 4 -8.56 6.96 24.01
C ASN A 4 -8.53 7.47 22.55
N ILE A 5 -8.10 6.61 21.63
CA ILE A 5 -7.97 6.98 20.21
C ILE A 5 -8.63 5.90 19.34
N ALA A 6 -9.47 6.32 18.40
CA ALA A 6 -10.00 5.47 17.34
C ALA A 6 -9.44 5.90 15.98
N ILE A 7 -8.90 4.95 15.21
CA ILE A 7 -8.41 5.15 13.85
C ILE A 7 -9.38 4.47 12.89
N ILE A 8 -9.92 5.20 11.93
CA ILE A 8 -10.87 4.67 10.94
C ILE A 8 -10.12 4.44 9.62
N GLY A 9 -10.01 3.16 9.23
CA GLY A 9 -9.36 2.70 7.99
C GLY A 9 -8.06 1.94 8.20
N GLY A 10 -8.06 0.65 7.84
CA GLY A 10 -6.93 -0.29 7.94
C GLY A 10 -6.02 -0.33 6.70
N GLY A 11 -5.91 0.77 5.95
CA GLY A 11 -4.92 0.94 4.90
C GLY A 11 -3.53 1.31 5.45
N VAL A 12 -2.53 1.44 4.56
CA VAL A 12 -1.14 1.74 4.97
C VAL A 12 -1.03 3.01 5.83
N ILE A 13 -1.87 4.02 5.60
CA ILE A 13 -1.86 5.26 6.37
C ILE A 13 -2.33 5.00 7.80
N GLY A 14 -3.51 4.37 7.97
CA GLY A 14 -4.03 4.05 9.30
C GLY A 14 -3.11 3.10 10.07
N ASN A 15 -2.55 2.08 9.41
CA ASN A 15 -1.64 1.12 10.05
C ASN A 15 -0.30 1.76 10.47
N MET A 16 0.26 2.68 9.66
CA MET A 16 1.47 3.43 10.03
C MET A 16 1.21 4.39 11.20
N ILE A 17 0.04 5.04 11.24
CA ILE A 17 -0.40 5.88 12.37
C ILE A 17 -0.59 5.01 13.62
N ALA A 18 -1.27 3.86 13.51
CA ALA A 18 -1.46 2.93 14.61
C ALA A 18 -0.13 2.46 15.21
N ARG A 19 0.82 2.04 14.35
CA ARG A 19 2.18 1.68 14.76
C ARG A 19 2.88 2.84 15.50
N ARG A 20 2.76 4.07 14.99
CA ARG A 20 3.42 5.23 15.59
C ARG A 20 2.83 5.58 16.95
N LEU A 21 1.51 5.56 17.07
CA LEU A 21 0.80 5.91 18.30
C LEU A 21 0.84 4.80 19.35
N SER A 22 1.07 3.53 18.97
CA SER A 22 1.25 2.43 19.92
C SER A 22 2.48 2.58 20.82
N ALA A 23 3.37 3.53 20.52
CA ALA A 23 4.48 3.92 21.39
C ALA A 23 4.03 4.60 22.69
N TYR A 24 2.75 4.93 22.82
CA TYR A 24 2.21 5.66 23.95
C TYR A 24 1.26 4.81 24.78
N ASN A 25 1.19 5.10 26.06
CA ASN A 25 0.29 4.44 27.00
C ASN A 25 -1.17 4.90 26.80
N GLN A 26 -1.72 4.57 25.63
CA GLN A 26 -3.07 4.91 25.21
C GLN A 26 -3.81 3.64 24.76
N LYS A 27 -5.10 3.54 25.07
CA LYS A 27 -5.96 2.48 24.56
C LYS A 27 -6.42 2.86 23.14
N ILE A 28 -5.87 2.19 22.14
CA ILE A 28 -6.07 2.52 20.72
C ILE A 28 -6.85 1.41 20.03
N VAL A 29 -7.82 1.78 19.19
CA VAL A 29 -8.53 0.86 18.30
C VAL A 29 -8.37 1.31 16.85
N LEU A 30 -8.20 0.35 15.93
CA LEU A 30 -8.32 0.57 14.51
C LEU A 30 -9.56 -0.15 13.98
N LEU A 31 -10.44 0.59 13.30
CA LEU A 31 -11.69 0.14 12.73
C LEU A 31 -11.53 -0.02 11.20
N GLU A 32 -11.77 -1.21 10.66
CA GLU A 32 -11.71 -1.51 9.24
C GLU A 32 -13.06 -2.07 8.74
N LYS A 33 -13.59 -1.49 7.66
CA LYS A 33 -14.88 -1.92 7.08
C LYS A 33 -14.84 -3.31 6.46
N ASN A 34 -13.67 -3.71 5.95
CA ASN A 34 -13.48 -4.98 5.27
C ASN A 34 -13.12 -6.11 6.24
N HIS A 35 -13.21 -7.34 5.76
CA HIS A 35 -12.88 -8.56 6.47
C HIS A 35 -11.39 -8.68 6.84
N ASP A 36 -10.52 -7.99 6.10
CA ASP A 36 -9.09 -7.89 6.37
C ASP A 36 -8.60 -6.46 6.12
N ILE A 37 -7.42 -6.14 6.63
CA ILE A 37 -6.73 -4.87 6.39
C ILE A 37 -6.13 -4.82 4.98
N SER A 38 -5.72 -3.63 4.53
CA SER A 38 -5.00 -3.43 3.25
C SER A 38 -5.79 -3.81 1.99
N MET A 39 -7.11 -3.91 2.06
CA MET A 39 -7.93 -4.47 0.97
C MET A 39 -8.27 -3.50 -0.16
N GLU A 40 -8.05 -2.20 0.03
CA GLU A 40 -8.39 -1.16 -0.96
C GLU A 40 -7.14 -0.69 -1.74
N THR A 41 -6.90 0.61 -1.80
CA THR A 41 -5.78 1.24 -2.53
C THR A 41 -4.41 0.69 -2.12
N THR A 42 -4.25 0.26 -0.88
CA THR A 42 -2.97 -0.25 -0.34
C THR A 42 -2.48 -1.50 -1.07
N LYS A 43 -3.35 -2.45 -1.41
CA LYS A 43 -2.96 -3.67 -2.16
C LYS A 43 -2.80 -3.43 -3.67
N ALA A 44 -3.30 -2.30 -4.19
CA ALA A 44 -3.48 -2.07 -5.61
C ALA A 44 -2.85 -0.74 -6.07
N ASN A 45 -1.52 -0.66 -5.94
CA ASN A 45 -0.70 0.45 -6.38
C ASN A 45 0.64 -0.05 -6.93
N SER A 46 1.48 0.86 -7.42
CA SER A 46 2.76 0.53 -8.06
C SER A 46 3.90 0.19 -7.10
N GLY A 47 3.74 0.35 -5.80
CA GLY A 47 4.79 0.07 -4.81
C GLY A 47 6.00 1.02 -4.87
N ILE A 48 5.87 2.21 -5.44
CA ILE A 48 6.98 3.13 -5.65
C ILE A 48 7.17 4.03 -4.44
N VAL A 49 8.40 4.11 -3.97
CA VAL A 49 8.88 5.11 -3.02
C VAL A 49 9.40 6.31 -3.81
N HIS A 50 8.50 7.26 -4.09
CA HIS A 50 8.83 8.50 -4.77
C HIS A 50 9.68 9.39 -3.87
N ALA A 51 10.65 10.12 -4.46
CA ALA A 51 11.57 10.97 -3.70
C ALA A 51 11.08 12.42 -3.47
N GLY A 52 10.07 12.91 -4.22
CA GLY A 52 9.46 14.22 -3.95
C GLY A 52 9.63 15.28 -5.04
N TYR A 53 10.24 14.98 -6.18
CA TYR A 53 10.49 15.94 -7.27
C TYR A 53 9.24 16.43 -8.02
N ASP A 54 8.15 15.67 -7.96
CA ASP A 54 6.93 15.95 -8.73
C ASP A 54 5.91 16.84 -7.98
N ALA A 55 5.88 16.78 -6.65
CA ALA A 55 4.93 17.52 -5.85
C ALA A 55 5.19 19.03 -5.88
N LYS A 56 4.10 19.83 -5.87
CA LYS A 56 4.18 21.31 -5.86
C LYS A 56 4.97 21.78 -4.65
N GLU A 57 5.88 22.73 -4.87
CA GLU A 57 6.65 23.36 -3.81
C GLU A 57 5.78 23.92 -2.68
N GLY A 58 6.19 23.71 -1.43
CA GLY A 58 5.49 24.17 -0.24
C GLY A 58 4.24 23.34 0.14
N SER A 59 3.78 22.42 -0.73
CA SER A 59 2.62 21.58 -0.45
C SER A 59 2.89 20.55 0.66
N MET A 60 1.82 20.06 1.29
CA MET A 60 1.89 18.96 2.25
C MET A 60 2.42 17.68 1.57
N LYS A 61 2.02 17.41 0.31
CA LYS A 61 2.57 16.33 -0.51
C LYS A 61 4.10 16.39 -0.61
N ALA A 62 4.68 17.56 -0.93
CA ALA A 62 6.11 17.72 -1.07
C ALA A 62 6.84 17.42 0.25
N LYS A 63 6.39 18.05 1.34
CA LYS A 63 6.97 17.88 2.68
C LYS A 63 6.92 16.42 3.15
N MET A 64 5.75 15.80 3.07
CA MET A 64 5.56 14.42 3.55
C MET A 64 6.26 13.41 2.65
N ASN A 65 6.37 13.66 1.34
CA ASN A 65 7.06 12.74 0.45
C ASN A 65 8.58 12.73 0.68
N VAL A 66 9.23 13.88 0.72
CA VAL A 66 10.70 13.95 0.93
C VAL A 66 11.07 13.33 2.28
N LEU A 67 10.34 13.71 3.34
CA LEU A 67 10.58 13.16 4.68
C LEU A 67 10.25 11.65 4.74
N GLY A 68 9.12 11.22 4.16
CA GLY A 68 8.71 9.82 4.19
C GLY A 68 9.66 8.91 3.40
N ALA A 69 10.15 9.37 2.25
CA ALA A 69 11.14 8.64 1.46
C ALA A 69 12.43 8.41 2.26
N SER A 70 12.92 9.42 3.00
CA SER A 70 14.11 9.30 3.84
C SER A 70 13.93 8.34 5.03
N MET A 71 12.70 8.11 5.49
CA MET A 71 12.36 7.20 6.60
C MET A 71 12.08 5.77 6.14
N MET A 72 11.85 5.56 4.83
CA MET A 72 11.30 4.29 4.33
C MET A 72 12.25 3.11 4.52
N GLU A 73 13.53 3.29 4.25
CA GLU A 73 14.52 2.21 4.36
C GLU A 73 14.62 1.68 5.80
N GLU A 74 14.75 2.57 6.78
CA GLU A 74 14.76 2.20 8.21
C GLU A 74 13.45 1.52 8.62
N THR A 75 12.31 2.06 8.17
CA THR A 75 10.98 1.49 8.45
C THR A 75 10.88 0.06 7.91
N CYS A 76 11.29 -0.16 6.66
CA CYS A 76 11.25 -1.49 6.03
C CYS A 76 12.22 -2.46 6.70
N MET A 77 13.39 -2.00 7.14
CA MET A 77 14.37 -2.82 7.87
C MET A 77 13.81 -3.29 9.21
N LYS A 78 13.23 -2.40 10.00
CA LYS A 78 12.60 -2.74 11.30
C LYS A 78 11.41 -3.70 11.18
N LEU A 79 10.67 -3.61 10.09
CA LEU A 79 9.48 -4.41 9.82
C LEU A 79 9.75 -5.63 8.92
N HIS A 80 10.99 -5.87 8.50
CA HIS A 80 11.41 -6.93 7.56
C HIS A 80 10.62 -6.94 6.25
N VAL A 81 10.29 -5.74 5.73
CA VAL A 81 9.55 -5.56 4.48
C VAL A 81 10.52 -5.46 3.30
N PRO A 82 10.27 -6.16 2.18
CA PRO A 82 11.08 -6.04 0.98
C PRO A 82 11.10 -4.59 0.46
N TYR A 83 12.28 -4.00 0.43
CA TYR A 83 12.57 -2.66 -0.11
C TYR A 83 13.82 -2.72 -0.99
N ARG A 84 13.80 -2.00 -2.11
CA ARG A 84 14.98 -1.82 -2.97
C ARG A 84 15.08 -0.36 -3.40
N LYS A 85 16.24 0.24 -3.19
CA LYS A 85 16.61 1.56 -3.70
C LYS A 85 17.03 1.42 -5.16
N THR A 86 16.06 1.40 -6.06
CA THR A 86 16.27 1.21 -7.51
C THR A 86 16.59 2.52 -8.23
N GLY A 87 16.19 3.65 -7.67
CA GLY A 87 16.09 4.90 -8.40
C GLY A 87 14.86 4.96 -9.31
N THR A 88 14.58 6.16 -9.81
CA THR A 88 13.55 6.41 -10.82
C THR A 88 14.12 7.25 -11.96
N LEU A 89 13.64 6.99 -13.18
CA LEU A 89 13.95 7.71 -14.38
C LEU A 89 12.67 8.32 -14.98
N VAL A 90 12.61 9.64 -15.14
CA VAL A 90 11.56 10.30 -15.94
C VAL A 90 12.16 10.60 -17.30
N VAL A 91 11.62 9.97 -18.35
CA VAL A 91 12.25 9.90 -19.67
C VAL A 91 11.56 10.85 -20.66
N ALA A 92 12.35 11.65 -21.37
CA ALA A 92 11.95 12.49 -22.51
C ALA A 92 12.12 11.75 -23.83
N PHE A 93 11.20 11.99 -24.77
CA PHE A 93 11.22 11.44 -26.12
C PHE A 93 11.22 12.52 -27.22
N ASP A 94 11.03 13.78 -26.82
CA ASP A 94 11.07 14.96 -27.66
C ASP A 94 11.48 16.20 -26.83
N LYS A 95 11.58 17.36 -27.51
CA LYS A 95 12.00 18.61 -26.85
C LYS A 95 11.00 19.15 -25.84
N ASP A 96 9.71 18.91 -26.04
CA ASP A 96 8.66 19.34 -25.11
C ASP A 96 8.78 18.53 -23.81
N ASP A 97 8.98 17.23 -23.92
CA ASP A 97 9.27 16.34 -22.78
C ASP A 97 10.54 16.80 -22.02
N GLU A 98 11.62 17.20 -22.75
CA GLU A 98 12.86 17.69 -22.11
C GLU A 98 12.62 18.93 -21.25
N GLU A 99 11.82 19.89 -21.72
CA GLU A 99 11.52 21.10 -20.94
C GLU A 99 10.69 20.75 -19.69
N VAL A 100 9.73 19.84 -19.79
CA VAL A 100 8.99 19.33 -18.63
C VAL A 100 9.94 18.69 -17.62
N ILE A 101 10.88 17.87 -18.07
CA ILE A 101 11.86 17.20 -17.19
C ILE A 101 12.80 18.19 -16.51
N LYS A 102 13.28 19.20 -17.22
CA LYS A 102 14.07 20.29 -16.63
C LYS A 102 13.29 21.04 -15.55
N GLY A 103 11.99 21.28 -15.81
CA GLY A 103 11.08 21.85 -14.81
C GLY A 103 10.92 20.97 -13.56
N LEU A 104 10.80 19.64 -13.73
CA LEU A 104 10.76 18.69 -12.62
C LEU A 104 12.06 18.67 -11.82
N TYR A 105 13.21 18.76 -12.49
CA TYR A 105 14.52 18.85 -11.85
C TYR A 105 14.62 20.08 -10.95
N GLN A 106 14.23 21.26 -11.47
CA GLN A 106 14.22 22.50 -10.66
C GLN A 106 13.27 22.41 -9.46
N ARG A 107 12.07 21.89 -9.68
CA ARG A 107 11.09 21.66 -8.60
C ARG A 107 11.63 20.70 -7.54
N GLY A 108 12.30 19.65 -7.94
CA GLY A 108 12.93 18.72 -7.02
C GLY A 108 14.03 19.38 -6.18
N LEU A 109 14.84 20.28 -6.76
CA LEU A 109 15.82 21.08 -6.03
C LEU A 109 15.13 21.98 -5.00
N SER A 110 14.04 22.69 -5.38
CA SER A 110 13.25 23.52 -4.45
C SER A 110 12.61 22.69 -3.32
N ASN A 111 12.26 21.45 -3.58
CA ASN A 111 11.73 20.52 -2.57
C ASN A 111 12.83 19.85 -1.72
N ASN A 112 14.12 20.17 -1.94
CA ASN A 112 15.28 19.56 -1.30
C ASN A 112 15.40 18.03 -1.52
N VAL A 113 15.04 17.55 -2.72
CA VAL A 113 15.23 16.15 -3.09
C VAL A 113 16.72 15.91 -3.36
N PRO A 114 17.38 14.99 -2.63
CA PRO A 114 18.80 14.74 -2.82
C PRO A 114 19.08 13.87 -4.05
N ASN A 115 20.34 13.91 -4.54
CA ASN A 115 20.90 12.98 -5.52
C ASN A 115 20.10 12.87 -6.82
N MET A 116 19.65 14.01 -7.35
CA MET A 116 19.02 14.10 -8.67
C MET A 116 20.02 14.54 -9.72
N GLU A 117 19.94 14.00 -10.93
CA GLU A 117 20.74 14.41 -12.07
C GLU A 117 19.94 14.34 -13.38
N LEU A 118 20.24 15.23 -14.32
CA LEU A 118 19.82 15.11 -15.71
C LEU A 118 20.87 14.30 -16.46
N ILE A 119 20.45 13.19 -17.06
CA ILE A 119 21.33 12.28 -17.80
C ILE A 119 20.94 12.25 -19.27
N ASP A 120 21.96 12.22 -20.15
CA ASP A 120 21.78 12.12 -21.58
C ASP A 120 21.37 10.71 -22.04
N SER A 121 21.02 10.59 -23.29
CA SER A 121 20.58 9.32 -23.89
C SER A 121 21.65 8.22 -23.83
N LYS A 122 22.96 8.57 -23.85
CA LYS A 122 24.04 7.60 -23.75
C LYS A 122 24.06 6.97 -22.35
N LYS A 123 24.09 7.81 -21.32
CA LYS A 123 24.07 7.37 -19.91
C LYS A 123 22.78 6.61 -19.56
N LEU A 124 21.65 7.05 -20.12
CA LEU A 124 20.37 6.38 -19.96
C LEU A 124 20.40 4.95 -20.48
N ARG A 125 20.97 4.71 -21.68
CA ARG A 125 21.08 3.35 -22.26
C ARG A 125 22.09 2.46 -21.53
N GLU A 126 23.12 3.03 -20.90
CA GLU A 126 24.02 2.28 -20.02
C GLU A 126 23.29 1.74 -18.79
N ILE A 127 22.36 2.52 -18.21
CA ILE A 127 21.59 2.16 -17.02
C ILE A 127 20.41 1.25 -17.38
N GLU A 128 19.70 1.56 -18.47
CA GLU A 128 18.51 0.84 -18.97
C GLU A 128 18.71 0.40 -20.42
N PRO A 129 19.33 -0.77 -20.65
CA PRO A 129 19.66 -1.22 -22.01
C PRO A 129 18.46 -1.46 -22.93
N HIS A 130 17.26 -1.66 -22.36
CA HIS A 130 16.03 -1.93 -23.12
C HIS A 130 15.17 -0.68 -23.35
N ILE A 131 15.66 0.50 -22.94
CA ILE A 131 14.96 1.76 -23.21
C ILE A 131 14.88 2.05 -24.70
N SER A 132 13.83 2.71 -25.14
CA SER A 132 13.66 3.12 -26.55
C SER A 132 14.84 3.95 -27.06
N GLU A 133 15.26 3.71 -28.30
CA GLU A 133 16.29 4.50 -28.98
C GLU A 133 15.86 5.98 -29.16
N SER A 134 14.57 6.27 -29.16
CA SER A 134 14.04 7.63 -29.24
C SER A 134 14.17 8.44 -27.94
N ALA A 135 14.61 7.82 -26.83
CA ALA A 135 14.82 8.53 -25.58
C ALA A 135 16.02 9.51 -25.69
N THR A 136 15.79 10.77 -25.31
CA THR A 136 16.77 11.87 -25.51
C THR A 136 17.41 12.33 -24.20
N LEU A 137 16.64 12.44 -23.11
CA LEU A 137 17.04 12.94 -21.80
C LEU A 137 16.28 12.19 -20.71
N ALA A 138 16.85 12.08 -19.52
CA ALA A 138 16.09 11.64 -18.36
C ALA A 138 16.47 12.41 -17.09
N LEU A 139 15.47 12.61 -16.21
CA LEU A 139 15.70 12.95 -14.81
C LEU A 139 15.92 11.65 -14.04
N TYR A 140 17.11 11.46 -13.53
CA TYR A 140 17.44 10.33 -12.66
C TYR A 140 17.43 10.75 -11.19
N CYS A 141 16.57 10.14 -10.40
CA CYS A 141 16.51 10.33 -8.96
C CYS A 141 16.92 9.04 -8.25
N LYS A 142 18.11 9.04 -7.64
CA LYS A 142 18.74 7.85 -7.04
C LYS A 142 18.11 7.44 -5.71
N GLU A 143 17.49 8.38 -5.00
CA GLU A 143 16.89 8.14 -3.67
C GLU A 143 15.51 7.48 -3.74
N ALA A 144 14.92 7.38 -4.91
CA ALA A 144 13.68 6.66 -5.11
C ALA A 144 13.88 5.13 -5.09
N GLY A 145 12.81 4.40 -4.80
CA GLY A 145 12.88 2.95 -4.72
C GLY A 145 11.53 2.28 -4.90
N ILE A 146 11.50 1.01 -4.60
CA ILE A 146 10.29 0.18 -4.61
C ILE A 146 10.14 -0.56 -3.29
N VAL A 147 8.89 -0.74 -2.85
CA VAL A 147 8.52 -1.45 -1.62
C VAL A 147 7.32 -2.36 -1.90
N SER A 148 7.16 -3.43 -1.12
CA SER A 148 5.94 -4.22 -1.13
C SER A 148 4.84 -3.49 -0.33
N PRO A 149 3.81 -2.89 -0.96
CA PRO A 149 2.90 -1.98 -0.28
C PRO A 149 1.98 -2.69 0.73
N TYR A 150 1.50 -3.88 0.41
CA TYR A 150 0.67 -4.68 1.32
C TYR A 150 1.50 -5.26 2.47
N GLU A 151 2.72 -5.73 2.23
CA GLU A 151 3.60 -6.20 3.30
C GLU A 151 3.99 -5.07 4.26
N LEU A 152 4.24 -3.86 3.75
CA LEU A 152 4.49 -2.68 4.59
C LEU A 152 3.31 -2.39 5.52
N SER A 153 2.11 -2.40 4.97
CA SER A 153 0.88 -2.12 5.71
C SER A 153 0.58 -3.23 6.74
N ASP A 154 0.66 -4.49 6.33
CA ASP A 154 0.37 -5.65 7.18
C ASP A 154 1.41 -5.79 8.31
N SER A 155 2.70 -5.55 8.03
CA SER A 155 3.74 -5.54 9.07
C SER A 155 3.62 -4.35 10.02
N ALA A 156 3.21 -3.17 9.55
CA ALA A 156 2.92 -2.05 10.42
C ALA A 156 1.74 -2.35 11.37
N ALA A 157 0.72 -3.05 10.88
CA ALA A 157 -0.42 -3.49 11.68
C ALA A 157 -0.03 -4.51 12.75
N ASP A 158 0.77 -5.53 12.40
CA ASP A 158 1.25 -6.50 13.37
C ASP A 158 2.12 -5.86 14.46
N CYS A 159 3.00 -4.94 14.09
CA CYS A 159 3.80 -4.18 15.05
C CYS A 159 2.91 -3.37 16.00
N ALA A 160 1.87 -2.71 15.47
CA ALA A 160 0.90 -1.97 16.29
C ALA A 160 0.12 -2.89 17.22
N ALA A 161 -0.34 -4.06 16.75
CA ALA A 161 -1.08 -5.02 17.54
C ALA A 161 -0.21 -5.65 18.64
N ASN A 162 1.07 -5.97 18.38
CA ASN A 162 2.02 -6.41 19.39
C ASN A 162 2.22 -5.37 20.50
N ASN A 163 2.06 -4.10 20.18
CA ASN A 163 2.11 -2.98 21.13
C ASN A 163 0.72 -2.59 21.68
N GLY A 164 -0.30 -3.45 21.55
CA GLY A 164 -1.59 -3.35 22.23
C GLY A 164 -2.67 -2.57 21.48
N VAL A 165 -2.50 -2.26 20.19
CA VAL A 165 -3.58 -1.70 19.36
C VAL A 165 -4.59 -2.80 19.04
N GLU A 166 -5.87 -2.54 19.32
CA GLU A 166 -6.98 -3.45 19.01
C GLU A 166 -7.44 -3.23 17.57
N TYR A 167 -7.56 -4.32 16.79
CA TYR A 167 -8.05 -4.30 15.40
C TYR A 167 -9.47 -4.89 15.34
N ILE A 168 -10.45 -4.06 14.95
CA ILE A 168 -11.83 -4.48 14.74
C ILE A 168 -12.13 -4.42 13.24
N ARG A 169 -12.20 -5.60 12.61
CA ARG A 169 -12.55 -5.78 11.19
C ARG A 169 -14.06 -6.00 11.05
N ASP A 170 -14.57 -5.92 9.81
CA ASP A 170 -16.02 -5.97 9.53
C ASP A 170 -16.78 -4.91 10.33
N PHE A 171 -16.16 -3.71 10.48
CA PHE A 171 -16.74 -2.57 11.17
C PHE A 171 -16.82 -1.38 10.19
N GLU A 172 -17.86 -1.36 9.37
CA GLU A 172 -18.19 -0.23 8.52
C GLU A 172 -18.86 0.86 9.38
N VAL A 173 -18.29 2.05 9.44
CA VAL A 173 -18.83 3.14 10.24
C VAL A 173 -20.09 3.69 9.57
N ASP A 174 -21.22 3.64 10.27
CA ASP A 174 -22.52 4.12 9.78
C ASP A 174 -22.79 5.56 10.20
N SER A 175 -22.40 5.92 11.45
CA SER A 175 -22.55 7.27 11.99
C SER A 175 -21.53 7.56 13.08
N ILE A 176 -21.29 8.85 13.30
CA ILE A 176 -20.43 9.36 14.37
C ILE A 176 -21.17 10.49 15.07
N GLU A 177 -21.36 10.37 16.37
CA GLU A 177 -21.95 11.39 17.22
C GLU A 177 -20.87 11.94 18.17
N PHE A 178 -21.01 13.19 18.58
CA PHE A 178 -20.19 13.78 19.64
C PHE A 178 -21.07 14.17 20.81
N THR A 179 -21.01 13.40 21.87
CA THR A 179 -21.81 13.58 23.08
C THR A 179 -20.97 13.30 24.32
N ASP A 180 -21.27 13.97 25.43
CA ASP A 180 -20.53 13.84 26.69
C ASP A 180 -19.00 13.97 26.52
N ASN A 181 -18.61 14.90 25.62
CA ASN A 181 -17.22 15.19 25.32
C ASN A 181 -16.42 14.01 24.69
N LYS A 182 -17.12 13.05 24.08
CA LYS A 182 -16.56 11.86 23.41
C LYS A 182 -17.21 11.62 22.06
N PHE A 183 -16.49 10.96 21.17
CA PHE A 183 -17.04 10.43 19.92
C PHE A 183 -17.68 9.06 20.19
N VAL A 184 -18.89 8.87 19.69
CA VAL A 184 -19.58 7.59 19.66
C VAL A 184 -19.69 7.16 18.20
N ILE A 185 -18.97 6.10 17.84
CA ILE A 185 -18.84 5.58 16.48
C ILE A 185 -19.70 4.33 16.38
N HIS A 186 -20.63 4.30 15.45
CA HIS A 186 -21.60 3.22 15.29
C HIS A 186 -21.30 2.34 14.06
N ASN A 187 -21.61 1.06 14.20
CA ASN A 187 -21.74 0.09 13.13
C ASN A 187 -22.91 -0.84 13.49
N ASN A 188 -24.08 -0.63 12.88
CA ASN A 188 -25.31 -1.32 13.25
C ASN A 188 -25.52 -1.28 14.80
N ASP A 189 -25.60 -2.47 15.44
CA ASP A 189 -25.78 -2.60 16.89
C ASP A 189 -24.49 -2.44 17.72
N ARG A 190 -23.34 -2.31 17.06
CA ARG A 190 -22.04 -2.17 17.74
C ARG A 190 -21.67 -0.69 17.89
N LYS A 191 -21.10 -0.33 19.03
CA LYS A 191 -20.59 1.03 19.25
C LYS A 191 -19.22 1.06 19.92
N ILE A 192 -18.40 1.99 19.45
CA ILE A 192 -17.09 2.34 19.98
C ILE A 192 -17.14 3.78 20.48
N ILE A 193 -16.59 4.02 21.66
CA ILE A 193 -16.49 5.36 22.25
C ILE A 193 -15.01 5.74 22.28
N ALA A 194 -14.66 6.94 21.81
CA ALA A 194 -13.28 7.41 21.79
C ALA A 194 -13.17 8.89 22.16
N ASP A 195 -12.04 9.27 22.75
CA ASP A 195 -11.73 10.66 23.06
C ASP A 195 -11.28 11.44 21.82
N THR A 196 -10.53 10.78 20.93
CA THR A 196 -10.00 11.32 19.67
C THR A 196 -10.28 10.35 18.52
N VAL A 197 -10.62 10.88 17.35
CA VAL A 197 -10.85 10.10 16.13
C VAL A 197 -9.84 10.54 15.07
N ILE A 198 -9.22 9.58 14.39
CA ILE A 198 -8.33 9.81 13.24
C ILE A 198 -9.01 9.18 12.01
N ASN A 199 -9.41 10.03 11.08
CA ASN A 199 -10.07 9.64 9.84
C ASN A 199 -9.02 9.35 8.76
N ALA A 200 -8.66 8.08 8.59
CA ALA A 200 -7.75 7.57 7.55
C ALA A 200 -8.48 6.65 6.55
N ALA A 201 -9.77 6.94 6.28
CA ALA A 201 -10.69 6.10 5.51
C ALA A 201 -10.48 6.14 3.98
N GLY A 202 -9.35 6.67 3.49
CA GLY A 202 -8.98 6.67 2.08
C GLY A 202 -10.03 7.34 1.18
N VAL A 203 -10.59 6.61 0.23
CA VAL A 203 -11.61 7.14 -0.72
C VAL A 203 -12.93 7.51 -0.04
N ASN A 204 -13.19 7.02 1.17
CA ASN A 204 -14.40 7.31 1.95
C ASN A 204 -14.16 8.37 3.04
N SER A 205 -13.00 9.01 3.08
CA SER A 205 -12.67 9.95 4.15
C SER A 205 -13.57 11.18 4.21
N ASP A 206 -14.12 11.63 3.08
CA ASP A 206 -15.08 12.71 3.03
C ASP A 206 -16.48 12.29 3.54
N ASP A 207 -16.90 11.01 3.33
CA ASP A 207 -18.15 10.51 3.89
C ASP A 207 -18.05 10.43 5.43
N ILE A 208 -16.92 9.92 5.94
CA ILE A 208 -16.65 9.85 7.38
C ILE A 208 -16.61 11.27 8.01
N ALA A 209 -15.98 12.24 7.33
CA ALA A 209 -15.97 13.64 7.81
C ALA A 209 -17.36 14.26 7.86
N ARG A 210 -18.20 13.99 6.87
CA ARG A 210 -19.60 14.48 6.84
C ARG A 210 -20.45 13.96 8.00
N MET A 211 -20.13 12.79 8.56
CA MET A 211 -20.85 12.24 9.72
C MET A 211 -20.78 13.15 10.95
N ILE A 212 -19.73 13.97 11.07
CA ILE A 212 -19.61 14.99 12.13
C ILE A 212 -19.96 16.40 11.63
N GLY A 213 -20.55 16.53 10.42
CA GLY A 213 -20.90 17.79 9.79
C GLY A 213 -19.72 18.55 9.16
N ASP A 214 -18.57 17.89 8.92
CA ASP A 214 -17.44 18.48 8.22
C ASP A 214 -17.54 18.20 6.70
N ASP A 215 -17.95 19.19 5.94
CA ASP A 215 -18.09 19.18 4.48
C ASP A 215 -16.99 19.98 3.77
N SER A 216 -15.88 20.26 4.45
CA SER A 216 -14.82 21.15 3.97
C SER A 216 -14.04 20.59 2.78
N PHE A 217 -14.16 19.30 2.47
CA PHE A 217 -13.50 18.65 1.34
C PHE A 217 -14.34 17.54 0.73
N THR A 218 -13.97 17.16 -0.50
CA THR A 218 -14.57 16.05 -1.24
C THR A 218 -13.44 15.22 -1.86
N ILE A 219 -13.59 13.91 -1.85
CA ILE A 219 -12.67 12.99 -2.50
C ILE A 219 -13.18 12.64 -3.90
N ILE A 220 -12.30 12.75 -4.88
CA ILE A 220 -12.54 12.37 -6.27
C ILE A 220 -11.86 11.01 -6.47
N PRO A 221 -12.63 9.92 -6.65
CA PRO A 221 -12.05 8.62 -6.95
C PRO A 221 -11.36 8.65 -8.31
N ARG A 222 -10.09 8.22 -8.37
CA ARG A 222 -9.32 8.17 -9.61
C ARG A 222 -8.76 6.77 -9.81
N PRO A 223 -9.48 5.89 -10.53
CA PRO A 223 -9.01 4.56 -10.86
C PRO A 223 -7.69 4.57 -11.63
N GLY A 224 -6.91 3.53 -11.44
CA GLY A 224 -5.69 3.26 -12.17
C GLY A 224 -5.50 1.76 -12.35
N GLU A 225 -5.49 1.33 -13.60
CA GLU A 225 -5.41 -0.07 -13.98
C GLU A 225 -3.96 -0.43 -14.29
N TYR A 226 -3.56 -1.62 -13.88
CA TYR A 226 -2.21 -2.14 -14.02
C TYR A 226 -2.23 -3.53 -14.64
N ALA A 227 -1.19 -3.82 -15.41
CA ALA A 227 -0.80 -5.18 -15.78
C ALA A 227 0.40 -5.61 -14.96
N LEU A 228 0.40 -6.88 -14.51
CA LEU A 228 1.54 -7.52 -13.86
C LEU A 228 2.08 -8.62 -14.75
N LEU A 229 3.36 -8.53 -15.12
CA LEU A 229 4.05 -9.54 -15.90
C LEU A 229 4.74 -10.55 -14.98
N ASP A 230 4.95 -11.76 -15.50
CA ASP A 230 5.66 -12.84 -14.82
C ASP A 230 7.11 -12.44 -14.47
N LYS A 231 7.70 -13.09 -13.46
CA LYS A 231 9.10 -12.89 -13.05
C LYS A 231 10.11 -13.16 -14.18
N SER A 232 9.74 -13.98 -15.15
CA SER A 232 10.58 -14.20 -16.34
C SER A 232 10.79 -12.95 -17.19
N ALA A 233 9.93 -11.91 -17.05
CA ALA A 233 10.11 -10.59 -17.65
C ALA A 233 10.99 -9.66 -16.81
N GLY A 234 11.43 -10.07 -15.62
CA GLY A 234 12.10 -9.22 -14.63
C GLY A 234 13.42 -8.57 -15.08
N TYR A 235 13.99 -9.05 -16.19
CA TYR A 235 15.22 -8.50 -16.79
C TYR A 235 15.00 -7.24 -17.61
N ILE A 236 13.74 -6.91 -17.96
CA ILE A 236 13.43 -5.90 -18.98
C ILE A 236 13.69 -4.46 -18.53
N VAL A 237 13.57 -4.19 -17.23
CA VAL A 237 13.91 -2.90 -16.61
C VAL A 237 14.56 -3.07 -15.25
N ASN A 238 15.52 -2.21 -14.92
CA ASN A 238 16.24 -2.20 -13.65
C ASN A 238 15.70 -1.13 -12.69
N GLN A 239 15.37 0.04 -13.21
CA GLN A 239 14.80 1.18 -12.49
C GLN A 239 13.31 1.33 -12.77
N VAL A 240 12.67 2.22 -12.02
CA VAL A 240 11.31 2.65 -12.33
C VAL A 240 11.34 3.67 -13.45
N LEU A 241 10.76 3.33 -14.59
CA LEU A 241 10.68 4.21 -15.76
C LEU A 241 9.33 4.94 -15.78
N PHE A 242 9.36 6.26 -15.79
CA PHE A 242 8.21 7.13 -16.04
C PHE A 242 8.35 7.83 -17.36
N MET A 243 7.25 8.05 -18.04
CA MET A 243 7.17 9.07 -19.09
C MET A 243 7.05 10.46 -18.45
N ALA A 244 7.42 11.50 -19.18
CA ALA A 244 7.15 12.88 -18.77
C ALA A 244 5.67 13.05 -18.44
N PRO A 245 5.30 13.75 -17.33
CA PRO A 245 3.92 13.93 -16.94
C PRO A 245 3.16 14.78 -17.96
N THR A 246 1.89 14.44 -18.15
CA THR A 246 0.97 15.18 -19.01
C THR A 246 -0.05 15.96 -18.16
N LYS A 247 -0.96 16.72 -18.81
CA LYS A 247 -2.08 17.39 -18.11
C LYS A 247 -2.97 16.44 -17.28
N MET A 248 -2.98 15.14 -17.63
CA MET A 248 -3.71 14.09 -16.89
C MET A 248 -2.91 13.51 -15.70
N GLY A 249 -1.74 14.04 -15.40
CA GLY A 249 -0.86 13.63 -14.29
C GLY A 249 0.35 12.83 -14.73
N LYS A 250 0.91 12.03 -13.81
CA LYS A 250 2.09 11.19 -14.08
C LYS A 250 1.81 10.23 -15.23
N GLY A 251 2.76 10.11 -16.15
CA GLY A 251 2.67 9.18 -17.28
C GLY A 251 2.61 7.72 -16.84
N VAL A 252 2.33 6.83 -17.79
CA VAL A 252 2.43 5.38 -17.60
C VAL A 252 3.86 5.03 -17.22
N LEU A 253 4.00 4.11 -16.28
CA LEU A 253 5.28 3.58 -15.84
C LEU A 253 5.49 2.13 -16.29
N VAL A 254 6.75 1.73 -16.38
CA VAL A 254 7.21 0.35 -16.41
C VAL A 254 8.21 0.21 -15.26
N ALA A 255 7.95 -0.70 -14.33
CA ALA A 255 8.75 -0.80 -13.12
C ALA A 255 8.96 -2.25 -12.67
N PRO A 256 10.13 -2.56 -12.09
CA PRO A 256 10.31 -3.81 -11.37
C PRO A 256 9.50 -3.78 -10.06
N THR A 257 9.16 -4.95 -9.54
CA THR A 257 8.63 -5.11 -8.19
C THR A 257 9.70 -5.70 -7.26
N THR A 258 9.50 -5.61 -5.96
CA THR A 258 10.41 -6.21 -4.97
C THR A 258 10.53 -7.73 -5.10
N HIS A 259 9.58 -8.37 -5.76
CA HIS A 259 9.50 -9.82 -5.95
C HIS A 259 9.89 -10.29 -7.36
N GLY A 260 10.44 -9.39 -8.20
CA GLY A 260 10.96 -9.71 -9.53
C GLY A 260 9.94 -9.71 -10.67
N ASN A 261 8.69 -9.38 -10.41
CA ASN A 261 7.70 -9.13 -11.47
C ASN A 261 7.92 -7.75 -12.10
N ILE A 262 7.31 -7.51 -13.24
CA ILE A 262 7.22 -6.17 -13.86
C ILE A 262 5.77 -5.69 -13.76
N ILE A 263 5.60 -4.45 -13.31
CA ILE A 263 4.31 -3.76 -13.29
C ILE A 263 4.28 -2.69 -14.38
N VAL A 264 3.16 -2.62 -15.10
CA VAL A 264 2.92 -1.68 -16.20
C VAL A 264 1.61 -0.95 -15.94
N GLY A 265 1.63 0.37 -15.99
CA GLY A 265 0.48 1.23 -15.67
C GLY A 265 0.91 2.47 -14.90
N PRO A 266 0.00 3.17 -14.22
CA PRO A 266 -1.45 3.00 -14.31
C PRO A 266 -2.08 3.71 -15.49
N SER A 267 -3.33 3.35 -15.79
CA SER A 267 -4.28 4.27 -16.44
C SER A 267 -4.70 5.37 -15.47
N SER A 268 -5.34 6.43 -15.96
CA SER A 268 -5.80 7.53 -15.09
C SER A 268 -7.03 8.21 -15.69
N TYR A 269 -8.14 8.14 -14.98
CA TYR A 269 -9.37 8.88 -15.27
C TYR A 269 -10.11 9.16 -13.97
N ASP A 270 -10.96 10.19 -13.95
CA ASP A 270 -11.81 10.48 -12.80
C ASP A 270 -13.09 9.64 -12.86
N SER A 271 -13.62 9.26 -11.72
CA SER A 271 -14.83 8.46 -11.57
C SER A 271 -15.69 9.04 -10.45
N ASP A 272 -17.02 8.93 -10.60
CA ASP A 272 -17.96 9.25 -9.52
C ASP A 272 -18.18 8.03 -8.59
N VAL A 273 -17.63 6.85 -8.94
CA VAL A 273 -17.81 5.60 -8.20
C VAL A 273 -16.57 5.30 -7.38
N LYS A 274 -16.72 5.23 -6.05
CA LYS A 274 -15.65 4.92 -5.09
C LYS A 274 -15.17 3.46 -5.15
N GLU A 275 -15.90 2.57 -5.81
CA GLU A 275 -15.62 1.14 -5.95
C GLU A 275 -15.43 0.72 -7.43
N ALA A 276 -14.87 1.59 -8.26
CA ALA A 276 -14.63 1.35 -9.69
C ALA A 276 -13.41 0.43 -9.92
N TYR A 277 -13.48 -0.83 -9.49
CA TYR A 277 -12.38 -1.82 -9.62
C TYR A 277 -12.39 -2.59 -10.95
N ALA A 278 -13.36 -2.35 -11.83
CA ALA A 278 -13.44 -3.03 -13.11
C ALA A 278 -12.26 -2.66 -14.01
N ILE A 279 -11.65 -3.67 -14.64
CA ILE A 279 -10.59 -3.45 -15.63
C ILE A 279 -11.23 -3.15 -16.98
N ARG A 280 -10.89 -2.03 -17.57
CA ARG A 280 -11.37 -1.58 -18.88
C ARG A 280 -10.34 -1.89 -19.96
N ARG A 281 -10.76 -2.63 -20.95
CA ARG A 281 -9.91 -3.09 -22.05
C ARG A 281 -9.24 -1.91 -22.80
N ASP A 282 -10.01 -0.87 -23.09
CA ASP A 282 -9.52 0.35 -23.75
C ASP A 282 -8.42 1.05 -22.96
N GLN A 283 -8.59 1.15 -21.64
CA GLN A 283 -7.61 1.76 -20.74
C GLN A 283 -6.32 0.93 -20.66
N LEU A 284 -6.43 -0.38 -20.55
CA LEU A 284 -5.27 -1.26 -20.51
C LEU A 284 -4.50 -1.25 -21.85
N GLN A 285 -5.22 -1.23 -22.99
CA GLN A 285 -4.60 -1.07 -24.31
C GLN A 285 -3.88 0.28 -24.44
N HIS A 286 -4.45 1.37 -23.92
CA HIS A 286 -3.79 2.67 -23.89
C HIS A 286 -2.52 2.64 -23.03
N VAL A 287 -2.56 1.99 -21.87
CA VAL A 287 -1.38 1.77 -21.01
C VAL A 287 -0.26 1.07 -21.79
N PHE A 288 -0.56 -0.03 -22.49
CA PHE A 288 0.45 -0.74 -23.28
C PHE A 288 1.01 0.09 -24.41
N LYS A 289 0.16 0.84 -25.12
CA LYS A 289 0.62 1.74 -26.20
C LYS A 289 1.65 2.75 -25.69
N LEU A 290 1.42 3.32 -24.51
CA LEU A 290 2.36 4.26 -23.89
C LEU A 290 3.62 3.56 -23.36
N ALA A 291 3.47 2.39 -22.74
CA ALA A 291 4.60 1.61 -22.22
C ALA A 291 5.58 1.20 -23.35
N PHE A 292 5.07 0.86 -24.53
CA PHE A 292 5.91 0.55 -25.70
C PHE A 292 6.71 1.75 -26.21
N LYS A 293 6.27 3.00 -25.96
CA LYS A 293 7.09 4.19 -26.26
C LYS A 293 8.38 4.18 -25.45
N SER A 294 8.30 3.74 -24.18
CA SER A 294 9.47 3.66 -23.29
C SER A 294 10.27 2.37 -23.49
N VAL A 295 9.60 1.22 -23.56
CA VAL A 295 10.21 -0.12 -23.66
C VAL A 295 9.58 -0.87 -24.84
N PRO A 296 10.14 -0.72 -26.08
CA PRO A 296 9.54 -1.29 -27.31
C PRO A 296 9.37 -2.81 -27.28
N ASN A 297 10.28 -3.52 -26.62
CA ASN A 297 10.30 -4.98 -26.55
C ASN A 297 9.63 -5.53 -25.26
N LEU A 298 8.73 -4.78 -24.64
CA LEU A 298 8.03 -5.21 -23.43
C LEU A 298 7.22 -6.50 -23.69
N PRO A 299 7.48 -7.61 -22.96
CA PRO A 299 6.85 -8.91 -23.23
C PRO A 299 5.45 -9.01 -22.63
N ILE A 300 4.46 -8.30 -23.16
CA ILE A 300 3.08 -8.26 -22.64
C ILE A 300 2.37 -9.61 -22.70
N ASN A 301 2.81 -10.54 -23.54
CA ASN A 301 2.33 -11.92 -23.57
C ASN A 301 2.67 -12.72 -22.29
N GLN A 302 3.56 -12.20 -21.45
CA GLN A 302 3.89 -12.75 -20.15
C GLN A 302 3.03 -12.14 -19.02
N MET A 303 1.98 -11.41 -19.34
CA MET A 303 1.03 -10.89 -18.34
C MET A 303 0.36 -12.05 -17.59
N ILE A 304 0.45 -12.04 -16.26
CA ILE A 304 -0.16 -13.06 -15.39
C ILE A 304 -1.46 -12.59 -14.76
N THR A 305 -1.62 -11.29 -14.58
CA THR A 305 -2.86 -10.69 -14.04
C THR A 305 -2.92 -9.20 -14.34
N SER A 306 -4.11 -8.63 -14.17
CA SER A 306 -4.37 -7.19 -14.13
C SER A 306 -5.19 -6.84 -12.90
N PHE A 307 -5.07 -5.61 -12.42
CA PHE A 307 -5.83 -5.11 -11.29
C PHE A 307 -6.01 -3.60 -11.38
N ALA A 308 -6.99 -3.07 -10.66
CA ALA A 308 -7.22 -1.63 -10.52
C ALA A 308 -7.15 -1.21 -9.05
N GLY A 309 -6.58 -0.03 -8.82
CA GLY A 309 -6.59 0.64 -7.53
C GLY A 309 -7.19 2.04 -7.66
N ILE A 310 -7.90 2.49 -6.62
CA ILE A 310 -8.59 3.76 -6.65
C ILE A 310 -7.83 4.76 -5.77
N ARG A 311 -7.31 5.80 -6.40
CA ARG A 311 -6.60 6.88 -5.70
C ARG A 311 -7.61 7.84 -5.08
N ALA A 312 -7.46 8.14 -3.80
CA ALA A 312 -8.24 9.13 -3.06
C ALA A 312 -7.72 10.55 -3.40
N HIS A 313 -8.12 11.08 -4.56
CA HIS A 313 -7.65 12.39 -5.00
C HIS A 313 -8.46 13.52 -4.35
N SER A 314 -7.79 14.57 -3.87
CA SER A 314 -8.47 15.77 -3.35
C SER A 314 -8.61 16.81 -4.45
N LYS A 315 -9.68 17.60 -4.39
CA LYS A 315 -9.91 18.70 -5.33
C LYS A 315 -8.81 19.77 -5.28
N SER A 316 -8.15 19.93 -4.13
CA SER A 316 -7.00 20.85 -3.96
C SER A 316 -5.70 20.32 -4.54
N ASP A 317 -5.65 19.08 -4.99
CA ASP A 317 -4.43 18.34 -5.39
C ASP A 317 -3.35 18.27 -4.31
N ASP A 318 -3.69 18.43 -3.03
CA ASP A 318 -2.76 18.28 -1.90
C ASP A 318 -3.34 17.32 -0.85
N PHE A 319 -2.53 16.86 0.08
CA PHE A 319 -2.97 16.10 1.24
C PHE A 319 -3.76 16.99 2.20
N ILE A 320 -4.82 16.45 2.77
CA ILE A 320 -5.67 17.09 3.77
C ILE A 320 -5.37 16.43 5.11
N ILE A 321 -4.44 17.02 5.88
CA ILE A 321 -4.01 16.46 7.16
C ILE A 321 -4.13 17.55 8.22
N GLY A 322 -5.04 17.36 9.18
CA GLY A 322 -5.25 18.32 10.27
C GLY A 322 -6.58 18.12 10.99
N PRO A 323 -6.80 18.90 12.04
CA PRO A 323 -8.03 18.86 12.80
C PRO A 323 -9.23 19.34 11.96
N SER A 324 -10.38 18.73 12.19
CA SER A 324 -11.65 19.21 11.65
C SER A 324 -12.03 20.55 12.29
N LYS A 325 -12.61 21.46 11.49
CA LYS A 325 -13.17 22.71 12.00
C LYS A 325 -14.39 22.50 12.93
N LYS A 326 -14.99 21.33 12.91
CA LYS A 326 -16.14 20.98 13.76
C LYS A 326 -15.73 20.49 15.14
N ASN A 327 -14.57 19.79 15.23
CA ASN A 327 -14.00 19.33 16.49
C ASN A 327 -12.51 19.04 16.28
N GLU A 328 -11.63 19.71 17.03
CA GLU A 328 -10.18 19.61 16.87
C GLU A 328 -9.63 18.22 17.21
N ARG A 329 -10.35 17.39 17.96
CA ARG A 329 -10.00 16.00 18.27
C ARG A 329 -10.45 15.00 17.20
N PHE A 330 -11.10 15.51 16.12
CA PHE A 330 -11.35 14.75 14.92
C PHE A 330 -10.29 15.14 13.87
N ILE A 331 -9.29 14.29 13.66
CA ILE A 331 -8.15 14.57 12.78
C ILE A 331 -8.39 13.90 11.43
N ASN A 332 -8.53 14.70 10.38
CA ASN A 332 -8.61 14.21 9.01
C ASN A 332 -7.21 13.86 8.47
N VAL A 333 -7.09 12.71 7.81
CA VAL A 333 -5.92 12.26 7.04
C VAL A 333 -6.44 11.80 5.69
N ALA A 334 -6.84 12.75 4.87
CA ALA A 334 -7.64 12.58 3.67
C ALA A 334 -6.90 13.06 2.41
N GLY A 335 -7.43 12.71 1.23
CA GLY A 335 -6.82 13.10 -0.03
C GLY A 335 -5.44 12.45 -0.27
N ILE A 336 -5.15 11.34 0.42
CA ILE A 336 -3.86 10.68 0.36
C ILE A 336 -3.77 9.79 -0.90
N ALA A 337 -3.64 10.46 -2.07
CA ALA A 337 -3.32 9.83 -3.33
C ALA A 337 -1.78 9.59 -3.46
N SER A 338 -1.25 9.44 -4.69
CA SER A 338 0.21 9.44 -4.89
C SER A 338 0.79 10.82 -4.50
N PRO A 339 1.88 10.84 -3.73
CA PRO A 339 2.80 9.77 -3.29
C PRO A 339 2.54 9.21 -1.87
N GLY A 340 1.30 8.95 -1.49
CA GLY A 340 0.89 8.57 -0.13
C GLY A 340 1.65 7.38 0.47
N LEU A 341 1.96 6.35 -0.33
CA LEU A 341 2.74 5.20 0.14
C LEU A 341 4.13 5.63 0.64
N ALA A 342 4.87 6.38 -0.19
CA ALA A 342 6.19 6.90 0.20
C ALA A 342 6.11 7.86 1.38
N SER A 343 5.02 8.59 1.51
CA SER A 343 4.78 9.57 2.57
C SER A 343 4.31 8.95 3.89
N SER A 344 3.90 7.69 3.90
CA SER A 344 3.19 7.09 5.05
C SER A 344 3.96 7.15 6.38
N PRO A 345 5.29 6.96 6.45
CA PRO A 345 6.01 7.12 7.73
C PRO A 345 6.01 8.56 8.24
N ALA A 346 6.15 9.54 7.33
CA ALA A 346 6.15 10.96 7.68
C ALA A 346 4.76 11.45 8.07
N ILE A 347 3.72 10.98 7.38
CA ILE A 347 2.31 11.25 7.74
C ILE A 347 2.03 10.75 9.16
N ALA A 348 2.45 9.53 9.48
CA ALA A 348 2.27 8.97 10.81
C ALA A 348 2.96 9.82 11.91
N LYS A 349 4.17 10.30 11.63
CA LYS A 349 4.89 11.23 12.52
C LYS A 349 4.16 12.57 12.67
N TYR A 350 3.67 13.12 11.59
CA TYR A 350 2.93 14.39 11.61
C TYR A 350 1.60 14.27 12.37
N VAL A 351 0.89 13.15 12.19
CA VAL A 351 -0.35 12.86 12.94
C VAL A 351 -0.07 12.65 14.43
N GLU A 352 1.05 12.04 14.81
CA GLU A 352 1.49 11.97 16.21
C GLU A 352 1.60 13.38 16.82
N ASP A 353 2.20 14.34 16.11
CA ASP A 353 2.34 15.70 16.59
C ASP A 353 0.96 16.40 16.73
N LEU A 354 0.03 16.15 15.81
CA LEU A 354 -1.35 16.63 15.91
C LEU A 354 -2.10 16.01 17.11
N VAL A 355 -1.92 14.71 17.34
CA VAL A 355 -2.52 14.06 18.53
C VAL A 355 -1.95 14.63 19.81
N LYS A 356 -0.64 14.89 19.90
CA LYS A 356 -0.05 15.58 21.08
C LYS A 356 -0.64 16.95 21.33
N GLN A 357 -1.00 17.66 20.26
CA GLN A 357 -1.56 19.00 20.35
C GLN A 357 -3.04 19.03 20.76
N TYR A 358 -3.84 18.10 20.21
CA TYR A 358 -5.31 18.17 20.28
C TYR A 358 -5.96 17.08 21.15
N HIS A 359 -5.23 16.01 21.49
CA HIS A 359 -5.76 14.99 22.41
C HIS A 359 -5.90 15.55 23.84
N ASN A 360 -6.97 15.15 24.52
CA ASN A 360 -7.30 15.67 25.84
C ASN A 360 -6.48 15.06 27.01
N GLN A 361 -5.57 14.15 26.70
CA GLN A 361 -4.69 13.50 27.68
C GLN A 361 -3.24 13.57 27.20
N GLU A 362 -2.29 13.65 28.12
CA GLU A 362 -0.89 13.62 27.80
C GLU A 362 -0.47 12.27 27.21
N LEU A 363 0.33 12.30 26.14
CA LEU A 363 0.91 11.12 25.52
C LEU A 363 2.20 10.72 26.24
N ILE A 364 2.09 9.80 27.20
CA ILE A 364 3.23 9.24 27.92
C ILE A 364 3.75 8.03 27.16
N LYS A 365 5.03 8.01 26.82
CA LYS A 365 5.66 6.87 26.13
C LYS A 365 5.66 5.63 27.03
N ARG A 366 5.52 4.49 26.39
CA ARG A 366 5.64 3.17 27.02
C ARG A 366 7.11 2.80 27.15
N ASP A 367 7.48 2.17 28.27
CA ASP A 367 8.83 1.63 28.49
C ASP A 367 9.07 0.33 27.71
N ASP A 368 8.00 -0.44 27.43
CA ASP A 368 8.01 -1.75 26.76
C ASP A 368 7.72 -1.66 25.25
N TYR A 369 7.77 -0.46 24.67
CA TYR A 369 7.52 -0.27 23.21
C TYR A 369 8.62 -0.90 22.36
N ASP A 370 8.21 -1.79 21.46
CA ASP A 370 9.08 -2.39 20.44
C ASP A 370 8.57 -2.02 19.04
N ASP A 371 9.34 -1.26 18.28
CA ASP A 371 9.01 -0.83 16.93
C ASP A 371 9.52 -1.81 15.84
N THR A 372 9.97 -3.00 16.24
CA THR A 372 10.48 -4.04 15.36
C THR A 372 9.53 -5.24 15.29
N LEU A 373 9.75 -6.09 14.31
CA LEU A 373 9.14 -7.40 14.18
C LEU A 373 10.23 -8.47 14.01
N PRO A 374 9.97 -9.73 14.38
CA PRO A 374 10.83 -10.84 13.95
C PRO A 374 10.73 -11.02 12.44
N ALA A 375 11.84 -11.44 11.81
CA ALA A 375 11.84 -11.73 10.38
C ALA A 375 10.86 -12.87 10.06
N PRO A 376 9.94 -12.68 9.09
CA PRO A 376 9.05 -13.76 8.68
C PRO A 376 9.84 -14.89 8.01
N VAL A 377 9.42 -16.11 8.23
CA VAL A 377 10.00 -17.26 7.52
C VAL A 377 9.66 -17.12 6.02
N ARG A 378 10.69 -17.22 5.18
CA ARG A 378 10.57 -17.22 3.71
C ARG A 378 11.46 -18.33 3.17
N ILE A 379 10.90 -19.52 3.07
CA ILE A 379 11.68 -20.73 2.75
C ILE A 379 12.40 -20.61 1.39
N ASN A 380 11.82 -19.88 0.44
CA ASN A 380 12.43 -19.64 -0.88
C ASN A 380 13.72 -18.81 -0.83
N LEU A 381 13.96 -18.07 0.25
CA LEU A 381 15.14 -17.22 0.45
C LEU A 381 16.19 -17.84 1.40
N MET A 382 15.83 -18.91 2.11
CA MET A 382 16.70 -19.54 3.10
C MET A 382 17.77 -20.42 2.45
N ALA A 383 18.93 -20.56 3.11
CA ALA A 383 19.96 -21.54 2.74
C ALA A 383 19.46 -22.98 3.04
N ASN A 384 19.96 -23.97 2.29
CA ASN A 384 19.51 -25.37 2.45
C ASN A 384 19.76 -25.93 3.85
N SER A 385 20.84 -25.51 4.52
CA SER A 385 21.15 -25.93 5.91
C SER A 385 20.12 -25.39 6.93
N GLU A 386 19.63 -24.17 6.71
CA GLU A 386 18.61 -23.55 7.54
C GLU A 386 17.24 -24.19 7.29
N LYS A 387 16.88 -24.44 6.01
CA LYS A 387 15.67 -25.19 5.64
C LYS A 387 15.62 -26.55 6.34
N LYS A 388 16.74 -27.30 6.32
CA LYS A 388 16.81 -28.62 6.95
C LYS A 388 16.48 -28.53 8.44
N LYS A 389 17.14 -27.62 9.18
CA LYS A 389 16.89 -27.42 10.61
C LYS A 389 15.44 -27.02 10.90
N LEU A 390 14.88 -26.16 10.05
CA LEU A 390 13.49 -25.69 10.20
C LEU A 390 12.51 -26.85 9.98
N ILE A 391 12.71 -27.67 8.93
CA ILE A 391 11.87 -28.84 8.63
C ILE A 391 12.01 -29.95 9.70
N GLU A 392 13.18 -30.12 10.28
CA GLU A 392 13.37 -31.04 11.42
C GLU A 392 12.59 -30.59 12.65
N LYS A 393 12.46 -29.28 12.86
CA LYS A 393 11.67 -28.68 13.95
C LYS A 393 10.15 -28.76 13.67
N ASP A 394 9.73 -28.45 12.45
CA ASP A 394 8.34 -28.53 12.00
C ASP A 394 8.27 -28.95 10.53
N SER A 395 7.74 -30.13 10.28
CA SER A 395 7.61 -30.73 8.94
C SER A 395 6.69 -29.94 8.01
N ALA A 396 5.83 -29.05 8.51
CA ALA A 396 4.96 -28.19 7.71
C ALA A 396 5.74 -27.27 6.76
N TYR A 397 6.95 -26.84 7.15
CA TYR A 397 7.82 -26.05 6.27
C TYR A 397 8.44 -26.87 5.12
N GLY A 398 8.41 -28.20 5.19
CA GLY A 398 8.83 -29.07 4.09
C GLY A 398 7.76 -29.33 3.03
N ARG A 399 6.51 -29.03 3.31
CA ARG A 399 5.36 -29.23 2.39
C ARG A 399 5.09 -27.99 1.56
N ILE A 400 5.58 -27.96 0.31
CA ILE A 400 5.35 -26.83 -0.60
C ILE A 400 3.92 -26.85 -1.12
N ILE A 401 3.15 -25.84 -0.77
CA ILE A 401 1.75 -25.62 -1.18
C ILE A 401 1.68 -24.83 -2.48
N CYS A 402 2.34 -23.66 -2.53
CA CYS A 402 2.42 -22.85 -3.74
C CYS A 402 3.76 -23.08 -4.46
N ARG A 403 3.74 -23.76 -5.61
CA ARG A 403 4.97 -24.06 -6.37
C ARG A 403 5.51 -22.86 -7.14
N CYS A 404 4.65 -21.98 -7.63
CA CYS A 404 5.04 -20.80 -8.42
C CYS A 404 5.86 -19.79 -7.59
N GLU A 405 5.50 -19.63 -6.30
CA GLU A 405 6.14 -18.70 -5.37
C GLU A 405 6.99 -19.43 -4.31
N THR A 406 6.99 -20.77 -4.32
CA THR A 406 7.70 -21.65 -3.36
C THR A 406 7.33 -21.30 -1.92
N VAL A 407 6.02 -21.38 -1.61
CA VAL A 407 5.48 -21.14 -0.27
C VAL A 407 5.08 -22.46 0.36
N SER A 408 5.56 -22.70 1.58
CA SER A 408 5.26 -23.89 2.38
C SER A 408 3.95 -23.78 3.15
N GLU A 409 3.48 -24.90 3.67
CA GLU A 409 2.34 -24.96 4.59
C GLU A 409 2.64 -24.21 5.90
N GLY A 410 3.87 -24.33 6.45
CA GLY A 410 4.28 -23.63 7.66
C GLY A 410 4.15 -22.10 7.51
N GLU A 411 4.62 -21.53 6.39
CA GLU A 411 4.45 -20.09 6.12
C GLU A 411 2.98 -19.67 6.01
N ILE A 412 2.10 -20.53 5.47
CA ILE A 412 0.65 -20.26 5.42
C ILE A 412 0.06 -20.26 6.82
N ARG A 413 0.38 -21.24 7.66
CA ARG A 413 -0.05 -21.32 9.05
C ARG A 413 0.45 -20.11 9.84
N ASP A 414 1.71 -19.74 9.71
CA ASP A 414 2.26 -18.51 10.31
C ASP A 414 1.43 -17.27 9.94
N SER A 415 1.05 -17.14 8.65
CA SER A 415 0.29 -15.98 8.18
C SER A 415 -1.10 -15.86 8.79
N ILE A 416 -1.69 -16.98 9.22
CA ILE A 416 -2.99 -17.04 9.89
C ILE A 416 -2.85 -16.65 11.35
N HIS A 417 -1.73 -17.03 12.00
CA HIS A 417 -1.47 -16.80 13.42
C HIS A 417 -0.72 -15.48 13.73
N ARG A 418 -0.49 -14.63 12.73
CA ARG A 418 0.05 -13.27 12.96
C ARG A 418 -0.89 -12.47 13.86
N PRO A 419 -0.40 -11.43 14.58
CA PRO A 419 -1.24 -10.56 15.42
C PRO A 419 -2.48 -10.02 14.70
N VAL A 420 -2.31 -9.60 13.41
CA VAL A 420 -3.42 -9.29 12.51
C VAL A 420 -3.43 -10.33 11.39
N GLY A 421 -3.77 -11.58 11.75
CA GLY A 421 -3.66 -12.75 10.88
C GLY A 421 -4.66 -12.80 9.73
N ALA A 422 -4.30 -13.58 8.70
CA ALA A 422 -5.15 -13.86 7.55
C ALA A 422 -6.41 -14.63 7.95
N ARG A 423 -7.55 -14.30 7.32
CA ARG A 423 -8.83 -14.96 7.55
C ARG A 423 -9.51 -15.46 6.28
N ASP A 424 -8.92 -15.15 5.14
CA ASP A 424 -9.40 -15.52 3.82
C ASP A 424 -8.25 -15.85 2.87
N VAL A 425 -8.55 -16.35 1.69
CA VAL A 425 -7.55 -16.79 0.71
C VAL A 425 -6.65 -15.63 0.26
N ASP A 426 -7.21 -14.46 0.02
CA ASP A 426 -6.44 -13.28 -0.39
C ASP A 426 -5.65 -12.66 0.79
N GLY A 427 -6.08 -12.87 2.03
CA GLY A 427 -5.32 -12.55 3.24
C GLY A 427 -4.02 -13.36 3.34
N VAL A 428 -4.10 -14.67 3.13
CA VAL A 428 -2.93 -15.55 3.00
C VAL A 428 -2.05 -15.09 1.84
N LYS A 429 -2.65 -14.81 0.67
CA LYS A 429 -1.95 -14.35 -0.52
C LYS A 429 -1.15 -13.06 -0.28
N ARG A 430 -1.70 -12.06 0.43
CA ARG A 430 -0.98 -10.81 0.74
C ARG A 430 0.19 -11.04 1.69
N ARG A 431 0.09 -11.96 2.65
CA ARG A 431 1.11 -12.20 3.68
C ARG A 431 2.20 -13.18 3.26
N THR A 432 1.90 -14.10 2.30
CA THR A 432 2.83 -15.17 1.90
C THR A 432 3.18 -15.19 0.42
N ARG A 433 2.39 -14.51 -0.44
CA ARG A 433 2.39 -14.60 -1.91
C ARG A 433 1.81 -15.92 -2.48
N ALA A 434 1.31 -16.84 -1.67
CA ALA A 434 0.60 -18.03 -2.18
C ALA A 434 -0.57 -17.61 -3.07
N GLY A 435 -0.55 -17.99 -4.36
CA GLY A 435 -1.55 -17.57 -5.35
C GLY A 435 -1.17 -16.35 -6.19
N MET A 436 0.00 -15.71 -6.00
CA MET A 436 0.46 -14.56 -6.80
C MET A 436 1.29 -14.93 -8.04
N GLY A 437 1.70 -16.19 -8.19
CA GLY A 437 2.47 -16.63 -9.35
C GLY A 437 1.57 -16.87 -10.58
N ARG A 438 2.17 -17.34 -11.68
CA ARG A 438 1.54 -17.44 -13.01
C ARG A 438 0.22 -18.21 -13.09
N CYS A 439 -0.06 -19.15 -12.16
CA CYS A 439 -1.34 -19.89 -12.14
C CYS A 439 -2.44 -19.18 -11.33
N GLN A 440 -2.13 -18.04 -10.66
CA GLN A 440 -3.07 -17.21 -9.89
C GLN A 440 -3.95 -18.00 -8.91
N GLY A 441 -3.35 -18.98 -8.21
CA GLY A 441 -4.04 -19.81 -7.22
C GLY A 441 -4.66 -21.08 -7.75
N GLY A 442 -4.64 -21.33 -9.08
CA GLY A 442 -5.29 -22.49 -9.70
C GLY A 442 -4.88 -23.85 -9.12
N PHE A 443 -3.65 -23.99 -8.61
CA PHE A 443 -3.18 -25.22 -7.99
C PHE A 443 -3.12 -25.19 -6.46
N CYS A 444 -2.85 -24.02 -5.87
CA CYS A 444 -2.70 -23.91 -4.42
C CYS A 444 -3.98 -23.49 -3.71
N GLY A 445 -4.95 -22.89 -4.39
CA GLY A 445 -6.14 -22.30 -3.78
C GLY A 445 -6.92 -23.27 -2.90
N SER A 446 -7.22 -24.48 -3.38
CA SER A 446 -7.95 -25.50 -2.60
C SER A 446 -7.19 -25.94 -1.35
N LYS A 447 -5.85 -26.03 -1.43
CA LYS A 447 -5.00 -26.39 -0.29
C LYS A 447 -4.95 -25.25 0.74
N VAL A 448 -4.86 -24.00 0.28
CA VAL A 448 -4.93 -22.81 1.15
C VAL A 448 -6.27 -22.77 1.87
N MET A 449 -7.39 -23.05 1.18
CA MET A 449 -8.71 -23.13 1.81
C MET A 449 -8.78 -24.22 2.88
N ALA A 450 -8.20 -25.40 2.61
CA ALA A 450 -8.17 -26.49 3.60
C ALA A 450 -7.38 -26.12 4.86
N ILE A 451 -6.22 -25.46 4.69
CA ILE A 451 -5.42 -24.97 5.82
C ILE A 451 -6.18 -23.89 6.60
N LEU A 452 -6.78 -22.93 5.92
CA LEU A 452 -7.62 -21.90 6.57
C LEU A 452 -8.78 -22.52 7.35
N SER A 453 -9.47 -23.52 6.77
CA SER A 453 -10.56 -24.24 7.41
C SER A 453 -10.10 -24.94 8.69
N GLU A 454 -8.94 -25.58 8.65
CA GLU A 454 -8.35 -26.26 9.82
C GLU A 454 -7.92 -25.27 10.90
N GLU A 455 -7.16 -24.22 10.54
CA GLU A 455 -6.59 -23.27 11.50
C GLU A 455 -7.60 -22.31 12.13
N LEU A 456 -8.72 -22.03 11.44
CA LEU A 456 -9.77 -21.14 11.92
C LEU A 456 -10.97 -21.90 12.49
N ASP A 457 -10.93 -23.25 12.51
CA ASP A 457 -12.07 -24.11 12.87
C ASP A 457 -13.37 -23.67 12.17
N THR A 458 -13.28 -23.42 10.88
CA THR A 458 -14.36 -22.88 10.04
C THR A 458 -14.67 -23.86 8.89
N PRO A 459 -15.92 -24.21 8.62
CA PRO A 459 -16.28 -25.07 7.50
C PRO A 459 -15.71 -24.55 6.16
N ILE A 460 -15.16 -25.45 5.33
CA ILE A 460 -14.46 -25.07 4.10
C ILE A 460 -15.35 -24.28 3.12
N ASN A 461 -16.66 -24.50 3.11
CA ASN A 461 -17.62 -23.75 2.30
C ASN A 461 -17.93 -22.35 2.85
N GLU A 462 -17.44 -22.03 4.05
CA GLU A 462 -17.51 -20.68 4.64
C GLU A 462 -16.21 -19.90 4.43
N ILE A 463 -15.12 -20.57 4.03
CA ILE A 463 -13.88 -19.89 3.66
C ILE A 463 -14.15 -19.06 2.39
N THR A 464 -13.88 -17.76 2.50
CA THR A 464 -14.10 -16.80 1.41
C THR A 464 -12.80 -16.48 0.67
N LYS A 465 -12.95 -15.92 -0.52
CA LYS A 465 -11.79 -15.44 -1.28
C LYS A 465 -11.21 -14.14 -0.66
N PHE A 466 -12.08 -13.19 -0.29
CA PHE A 466 -11.71 -11.89 0.27
C PHE A 466 -12.78 -11.31 1.23
N GLY A 467 -13.42 -12.15 2.01
CA GLY A 467 -14.50 -11.77 2.93
C GLY A 467 -15.85 -11.55 2.24
N ARG A 468 -16.87 -11.12 2.98
CA ARG A 468 -18.25 -10.88 2.51
C ARG A 468 -18.80 -12.09 1.72
N ASP A 469 -19.50 -11.84 0.62
CA ASP A 469 -20.15 -12.87 -0.22
C ASP A 469 -19.21 -13.54 -1.24
N SER A 470 -17.88 -13.42 -1.06
CA SER A 470 -16.91 -14.00 -1.98
C SER A 470 -16.62 -15.49 -1.73
N LYS A 471 -17.67 -16.28 -1.46
CA LYS A 471 -17.58 -17.73 -1.30
C LYS A 471 -17.06 -18.39 -2.57
N ILE A 472 -16.16 -19.36 -2.43
CA ILE A 472 -15.60 -20.15 -3.54
C ILE A 472 -16.38 -21.47 -3.70
N ILE A 473 -16.84 -22.03 -2.59
CA ILE A 473 -17.65 -23.25 -2.53
C ILE A 473 -19.02 -22.88 -1.96
N TYR A 474 -20.08 -23.17 -2.69
CA TYR A 474 -21.45 -22.90 -2.23
C TYR A 474 -22.10 -24.14 -1.61
N GLU A 475 -21.95 -25.29 -2.27
CA GLU A 475 -22.54 -26.55 -1.80
C GLU A 475 -21.83 -27.78 -2.40
N ARG A 476 -22.17 -28.94 -1.89
CA ARG A 476 -21.72 -30.22 -2.45
C ARG A 476 -22.48 -30.51 -3.76
N THR A 477 -21.77 -30.85 -4.83
CA THR A 477 -22.33 -31.18 -6.13
C THR A 477 -22.63 -32.69 -6.31
N LYS A 478 -22.09 -33.52 -5.39
CA LYS A 478 -22.34 -34.99 -5.31
C LYS A 478 -22.33 -35.44 -3.85
#